data_45a7843c77c25beb0c90d06add7a44ed
#
_entry.id   45a7843c77c25beb0c90d06add7a44ed
#
_cell.length_a   1.000
_cell.length_b   1.000
_cell.length_c   1.000
_cell.angle_alpha   90.00
_cell.angle_beta   90.00
_cell.angle_gamma   90.00
#
_symmetry.space_group_name_H-M   'P 1'
#
loop_
_entity.id
_entity.type
_entity.pdbx_description
1 polymer ?
#
loop_
_entity_poly.entity_id
_entity_poly.type
_entity_poly.pdbx_seq_one_letter_code
_entity_poly.pdbx_strand_id
1 'polypeptide(L)'
;MKVEIHGKSVAYSNGSGHPETTAPAIYFLHGAGMDHTVWVMQARYFARHGYRVMALDLPGHGKSDGPALSNVDALADWLCGVIGATRSGAENVTLVGHSMGTLICLSLAARYPDLADKLVLLGTSAPMPVADVLLNAAQDNDHAAIDMANTWSHGQRSLLGASDNPGTSNLHMGERLLERMGNDVYFKDFSACNGFSTEHYDGIHTPTLIITGDQDKMTPPRAGTAVAGMLMNSQLMHLQGCGHLMMSEQPNQVLDAMSAFVQA
;
A
#
# COMPACT_ATOMS: atom_id res chain seq x y z
N MET A 1 3.59 8.80 15.30
CA MET A 1 4.01 7.87 16.37
C MET A 1 5.30 7.17 15.96
N LYS A 2 6.01 6.50 16.88
CA LYS A 2 7.21 5.72 16.58
C LYS A 2 7.24 4.45 17.43
N VAL A 3 7.75 3.37 16.84
CA VAL A 3 8.09 2.12 17.53
C VAL A 3 9.52 1.73 17.15
N GLU A 4 10.24 1.04 18.01
CA GLU A 4 11.59 0.56 17.71
C GLU A 4 11.57 -0.92 17.34
N ILE A 5 12.16 -1.25 16.21
CA ILE A 5 12.30 -2.62 15.70
C ILE A 5 13.78 -2.86 15.37
N HIS A 6 14.40 -3.80 16.07
CA HIS A 6 15.82 -4.14 15.88
C HIS A 6 16.77 -2.92 15.92
N GLY A 7 16.53 -1.98 16.85
CA GLY A 7 17.33 -0.77 17.00
C GLY A 7 17.08 0.32 15.94
N LYS A 8 16.01 0.18 15.14
CA LYS A 8 15.60 1.18 14.14
C LYS A 8 14.23 1.73 14.47
N SER A 9 14.06 3.04 14.27
CA SER A 9 12.80 3.74 14.49
C SER A 9 11.87 3.54 13.29
N VAL A 10 10.68 3.01 13.55
CA VAL A 10 9.58 2.88 12.59
C VAL A 10 8.54 3.94 12.89
N ALA A 11 8.31 4.84 11.95
CA ALA A 11 7.30 5.88 12.08
C ALA A 11 5.95 5.41 11.52
N TYR A 12 4.88 5.86 12.16
CA TYR A 12 3.52 5.61 11.68
C TYR A 12 2.53 6.69 12.11
N SER A 13 1.45 6.82 11.38
CA SER A 13 0.29 7.59 11.79
C SER A 13 -0.76 6.67 12.42
N ASN A 14 -1.29 7.07 13.59
CA ASN A 14 -2.41 6.38 14.22
C ASN A 14 -3.78 6.97 13.85
N GLY A 15 -3.85 7.80 12.81
CA GLY A 15 -5.07 8.49 12.41
C GLY A 15 -5.62 9.46 13.48
N SER A 16 -4.83 9.79 14.51
CA SER A 16 -5.22 10.56 15.71
C SER A 16 -6.34 9.89 16.54
N GLY A 17 -6.37 8.57 16.52
CA GLY A 17 -7.21 7.76 17.40
C GLY A 17 -6.47 7.33 18.66
N HIS A 18 -7.24 7.01 19.70
CA HIS A 18 -6.74 6.44 20.96
C HIS A 18 -7.63 5.24 21.36
N PRO A 19 -7.72 4.20 20.51
CA PRO A 19 -8.52 3.03 20.82
C PRO A 19 -7.94 2.24 21.99
N GLU A 20 -8.75 1.35 22.56
CA GLU A 20 -8.26 0.39 23.54
C GLU A 20 -7.19 -0.54 22.91
N THR A 21 -6.30 -1.07 23.73
CA THR A 21 -5.19 -1.91 23.28
C THR A 21 -5.64 -3.22 22.62
N THR A 22 -6.83 -3.68 22.96
CA THR A 22 -7.45 -4.90 22.41
C THR A 22 -8.34 -4.68 21.18
N ALA A 23 -8.47 -3.43 20.75
CA ALA A 23 -9.27 -3.10 19.56
C ALA A 23 -8.64 -3.72 18.29
N PRO A 24 -9.46 -4.12 17.28
CA PRO A 24 -8.95 -4.65 16.03
C PRO A 24 -7.97 -3.68 15.38
N ALA A 25 -6.90 -4.22 14.82
CA ALA A 25 -5.80 -3.44 14.26
C ALA A 25 -5.85 -3.40 12.74
N ILE A 26 -5.51 -2.24 12.16
CA ILE A 26 -5.35 -2.06 10.72
C ILE A 26 -3.97 -1.48 10.45
N TYR A 27 -3.18 -2.20 9.64
CA TYR A 27 -1.88 -1.76 9.16
C TYR A 27 -1.98 -1.34 7.69
N PHE A 28 -1.60 -0.12 7.41
CA PHE A 28 -1.59 0.44 6.06
C PHE A 28 -0.16 0.51 5.53
N LEU A 29 0.06 -0.04 4.33
CA LEU A 29 1.34 -0.16 3.64
C LEU A 29 1.26 0.59 2.32
N HIS A 30 2.06 1.62 2.17
CA HIS A 30 2.09 2.45 0.97
C HIS A 30 2.80 1.78 -0.20
N GLY A 31 2.67 2.32 -1.40
CA GLY A 31 3.35 1.91 -2.61
C GLY A 31 4.77 2.47 -2.73
N ALA A 32 5.45 2.11 -3.83
CA ALA A 32 6.80 2.56 -4.14
C ALA A 32 6.90 4.09 -4.08
N GLY A 33 7.92 4.58 -3.38
CA GLY A 33 8.25 5.99 -3.29
C GLY A 33 7.28 6.86 -2.51
N MET A 34 6.38 6.29 -1.76
CA MET A 34 5.36 7.02 -1.00
C MET A 34 5.71 7.07 0.49
N ASP A 35 4.79 7.57 1.29
CA ASP A 35 4.80 7.52 2.75
C ASP A 35 3.36 7.34 3.28
N HIS A 36 3.22 7.24 4.61
CA HIS A 36 1.94 7.04 5.28
C HIS A 36 0.86 8.08 4.94
N THR A 37 1.23 9.25 4.40
CA THR A 37 0.27 10.34 4.15
C THR A 37 -0.73 10.03 3.05
N VAL A 38 -0.45 9.04 2.18
CA VAL A 38 -1.43 8.55 1.18
C VAL A 38 -2.69 7.98 1.82
N TRP A 39 -2.60 7.54 3.07
CA TRP A 39 -3.66 6.91 3.83
C TRP A 39 -4.44 7.84 4.77
N VAL A 40 -4.22 9.17 4.68
CA VAL A 40 -4.76 10.12 5.67
C VAL A 40 -6.27 10.02 5.86
N MET A 41 -7.03 9.82 4.78
CA MET A 41 -8.49 9.72 4.85
C MET A 41 -8.93 8.41 5.51
N GLN A 42 -8.41 7.28 5.02
CA GLN A 42 -8.73 5.94 5.50
C GLN A 42 -8.28 5.75 6.95
N ALA A 43 -7.05 6.14 7.27
CA ALA A 43 -6.49 6.06 8.61
C ALA A 43 -7.34 6.84 9.64
N ARG A 44 -7.76 8.07 9.29
CA ARG A 44 -8.61 8.88 10.17
C ARG A 44 -10.00 8.32 10.37
N TYR A 45 -10.57 7.75 9.32
CA TYR A 45 -11.89 7.10 9.41
C TYR A 45 -11.85 5.91 10.38
N PHE A 46 -10.99 4.94 10.14
CA PHE A 46 -10.92 3.73 10.97
C PHE A 46 -10.51 4.04 12.41
N ALA A 47 -9.60 4.98 12.62
CA ALA A 47 -9.23 5.42 13.96
C ALA A 47 -10.38 6.00 14.77
N ARG A 48 -11.33 6.68 14.11
CA ARG A 48 -12.56 7.22 14.74
C ARG A 48 -13.67 6.18 14.90
N HIS A 49 -13.55 5.04 14.24
CA HIS A 49 -14.52 3.93 14.30
C HIS A 49 -14.00 2.76 15.13
N GLY A 50 -13.11 3.02 16.08
CA GLY A 50 -12.70 2.06 17.09
C GLY A 50 -11.58 1.12 16.70
N TYR A 51 -10.88 1.36 15.59
CA TYR A 51 -9.74 0.56 15.17
C TYR A 51 -8.40 1.14 15.65
N ARG A 52 -7.48 0.27 15.99
CA ARG A 52 -6.07 0.63 16.15
C ARG A 52 -5.45 0.75 14.76
N VAL A 53 -5.05 1.96 14.42
CA VAL A 53 -4.52 2.26 13.09
C VAL A 53 -3.01 2.44 13.15
N MET A 54 -2.32 1.80 12.21
CA MET A 54 -0.90 1.99 11.95
C MET A 54 -0.69 2.19 10.44
N ALA A 55 -0.75 3.44 9.99
CA ALA A 55 -0.32 3.80 8.65
C ALA A 55 1.19 4.00 8.70
N LEU A 56 1.93 3.01 8.19
CA LEU A 56 3.36 2.88 8.36
C LEU A 56 4.13 3.68 7.30
N ASP A 57 5.29 4.22 7.69
CA ASP A 57 6.36 4.53 6.76
C ASP A 57 7.26 3.30 6.65
N LEU A 58 7.43 2.76 5.44
CA LEU A 58 8.31 1.63 5.19
C LEU A 58 9.79 1.99 5.48
N PRO A 59 10.70 1.01 5.65
CA PRO A 59 12.11 1.29 5.89
C PRO A 59 12.70 2.24 4.84
N GLY A 60 13.32 3.34 5.31
CA GLY A 60 13.90 4.37 4.44
C GLY A 60 12.92 5.36 3.84
N HIS A 61 11.63 5.28 4.20
CA HIS A 61 10.58 6.20 3.74
C HIS A 61 10.11 7.13 4.86
N GLY A 62 9.59 8.28 4.47
CA GLY A 62 8.97 9.24 5.37
C GLY A 62 9.84 9.58 6.56
N LYS A 63 9.46 9.12 7.75
CA LYS A 63 10.16 9.34 9.03
C LYS A 63 10.70 8.05 9.66
N SER A 64 10.65 6.94 8.94
CA SER A 64 11.23 5.66 9.36
C SER A 64 12.72 5.61 9.04
N ASP A 65 13.50 4.97 9.90
CA ASP A 65 14.92 4.77 9.66
C ASP A 65 15.14 3.83 8.46
N GLY A 66 16.22 4.10 7.73
CA GLY A 66 16.64 3.31 6.57
C GLY A 66 17.61 2.17 6.91
N PRO A 67 18.16 1.56 5.89
CA PRO A 67 17.94 1.82 4.47
C PRO A 67 16.61 1.28 3.94
N ALA A 68 16.16 1.77 2.76
CA ALA A 68 15.09 1.11 2.01
C ALA A 68 15.51 -0.32 1.61
N LEU A 69 14.55 -1.23 1.62
CA LEU A 69 14.77 -2.65 1.29
C LEU A 69 14.35 -2.93 -0.16
N SER A 70 15.19 -3.66 -0.90
CA SER A 70 14.95 -4.00 -2.30
C SER A 70 14.39 -5.41 -2.52
N ASN A 71 13.74 -5.96 -1.51
CA ASN A 71 13.16 -7.30 -1.56
C ASN A 71 11.85 -7.34 -0.77
N VAL A 72 10.79 -7.88 -1.39
CA VAL A 72 9.45 -7.94 -0.79
C VAL A 72 9.40 -8.84 0.43
N ASP A 73 10.10 -9.98 0.41
CA ASP A 73 10.11 -10.91 1.55
C ASP A 73 10.80 -10.29 2.76
N ALA A 74 11.88 -9.52 2.54
CA ALA A 74 12.52 -8.77 3.62
C ALA A 74 11.61 -7.67 4.20
N LEU A 75 10.78 -7.03 3.36
CA LEU A 75 9.74 -6.09 3.81
C LEU A 75 8.63 -6.80 4.59
N ALA A 76 8.25 -8.01 4.19
CA ALA A 76 7.27 -8.83 4.92
C ALA A 76 7.83 -9.29 6.29
N ASP A 77 9.10 -9.68 6.38
CA ASP A 77 9.76 -10.02 7.64
C ASP A 77 9.85 -8.79 8.58
N TRP A 78 10.16 -7.63 8.01
CA TRP A 78 10.12 -6.38 8.76
C TRP A 78 8.71 -6.08 9.29
N LEU A 79 7.66 -6.24 8.47
CA LEU A 79 6.28 -6.05 8.89
C LEU A 79 5.86 -7.05 9.98
N CYS A 80 6.28 -8.31 9.88
CA CYS A 80 6.09 -9.31 10.92
C CYS A 80 6.66 -8.82 12.27
N GLY A 81 7.86 -8.26 12.27
CA GLY A 81 8.48 -7.64 13.45
C GLY A 81 7.67 -6.45 13.99
N VAL A 82 7.15 -5.58 13.10
CA VAL A 82 6.29 -4.45 13.50
C VAL A 82 5.00 -4.94 14.16
N ILE A 83 4.32 -5.91 13.55
CA ILE A 83 3.10 -6.51 14.11
C ILE A 83 3.41 -7.12 15.48
N GLY A 84 4.48 -7.91 15.59
CA GLY A 84 4.88 -8.54 16.85
C GLY A 84 5.17 -7.54 17.98
N ALA A 85 5.73 -6.38 17.68
CA ALA A 85 6.03 -5.33 18.66
C ALA A 85 4.82 -4.45 19.02
N THR A 86 3.80 -4.40 18.16
CA THR A 86 2.65 -3.50 18.34
C THR A 86 1.34 -4.24 18.63
N ARG A 87 1.26 -5.54 18.33
CA ARG A 87 0.13 -6.39 18.67
C ARG A 87 0.05 -6.60 20.18
N SER A 88 -1.13 -6.44 20.75
CA SER A 88 -1.33 -6.53 22.21
C SER A 88 -2.04 -7.81 22.66
N GLY A 89 -2.23 -8.79 21.77
CA GLY A 89 -2.89 -10.04 22.09
C GLY A 89 -3.55 -10.71 20.89
N ALA A 90 -4.76 -11.20 21.06
CA ALA A 90 -5.53 -11.94 20.04
C ALA A 90 -6.47 -11.01 19.24
N GLU A 91 -6.11 -9.73 19.08
CA GLU A 91 -6.90 -8.82 18.24
C GLU A 91 -6.84 -9.21 16.76
N ASN A 92 -7.96 -9.01 16.05
CA ASN A 92 -8.02 -9.18 14.61
C ASN A 92 -7.12 -8.16 13.91
N VAL A 93 -6.34 -8.64 12.95
CA VAL A 93 -5.39 -7.83 12.16
C VAL A 93 -5.85 -7.77 10.71
N THR A 94 -6.06 -6.57 10.21
CA THR A 94 -6.28 -6.31 8.79
C THR A 94 -5.04 -5.64 8.19
N LEU A 95 -4.54 -6.18 7.08
CA LEU A 95 -3.48 -5.55 6.30
C LEU A 95 -4.08 -4.87 5.08
N VAL A 96 -3.69 -3.63 4.86
CA VAL A 96 -4.11 -2.84 3.71
C VAL A 96 -2.87 -2.42 2.95
N GLY A 97 -2.72 -2.90 1.73
CA GLY A 97 -1.58 -2.57 0.86
C GLY A 97 -2.02 -1.79 -0.37
N HIS A 98 -1.16 -0.88 -0.82
CA HIS A 98 -1.26 -0.24 -2.12
C HIS A 98 -0.03 -0.57 -2.96
N SER A 99 -0.21 -0.97 -4.22
CA SER A 99 0.89 -1.21 -5.17
C SER A 99 1.94 -2.17 -4.57
N MET A 100 3.20 -1.77 -4.42
CA MET A 100 4.24 -2.54 -3.70
C MET A 100 3.76 -3.04 -2.33
N GLY A 101 2.99 -2.25 -1.59
CA GLY A 101 2.41 -2.66 -0.31
C GLY A 101 1.50 -3.89 -0.41
N THR A 102 0.88 -4.14 -1.58
CA THR A 102 0.08 -5.35 -1.81
C THR A 102 0.93 -6.62 -1.85
N LEU A 103 2.13 -6.52 -2.43
CA LEU A 103 3.08 -7.63 -2.48
C LEU A 103 3.59 -7.99 -1.09
N ILE A 104 3.83 -6.97 -0.24
CA ILE A 104 4.21 -7.16 1.17
C ILE A 104 3.09 -7.90 1.92
N CYS A 105 1.83 -7.50 1.72
CA CYS A 105 0.68 -8.18 2.31
C CYS A 105 0.58 -9.64 1.86
N LEU A 106 0.73 -9.91 0.56
CA LEU A 106 0.70 -11.25 0.00
C LEU A 106 1.85 -12.11 0.54
N SER A 107 3.09 -11.59 0.54
CA SER A 107 4.25 -12.30 1.08
C SER A 107 4.06 -12.63 2.56
N LEU A 108 3.57 -11.66 3.36
CA LEU A 108 3.31 -11.91 4.78
C LEU A 108 2.24 -12.98 4.98
N ALA A 109 1.10 -12.90 4.27
CA ALA A 109 0.01 -13.86 4.42
C ALA A 109 0.41 -15.29 4.01
N ALA A 110 1.27 -15.44 2.99
CA ALA A 110 1.77 -16.74 2.57
C ALA A 110 2.75 -17.34 3.59
N ARG A 111 3.63 -16.52 4.15
CA ARG A 111 4.73 -16.96 5.02
C ARG A 111 4.35 -16.99 6.50
N TYR A 112 3.39 -16.18 6.91
CA TYR A 112 2.92 -16.03 8.29
C TYR A 112 1.37 -16.02 8.34
N PRO A 113 0.70 -17.13 7.99
CA PRO A 113 -0.75 -17.17 7.76
C PRO A 113 -1.60 -16.77 8.98
N ASP A 114 -1.06 -16.90 10.18
CA ASP A 114 -1.77 -16.59 11.44
C ASP A 114 -1.64 -15.11 11.86
N LEU A 115 -0.92 -14.29 11.08
CA LEU A 115 -0.68 -12.90 11.44
C LEU A 115 -1.74 -11.92 10.90
N ALA A 116 -2.49 -12.31 9.87
CA ALA A 116 -3.50 -11.45 9.26
C ALA A 116 -4.82 -12.17 9.07
N ASP A 117 -5.90 -11.57 9.57
CA ASP A 117 -7.26 -12.09 9.46
C ASP A 117 -7.95 -11.63 8.17
N LYS A 118 -7.53 -10.47 7.61
CA LYS A 118 -8.07 -9.90 6.36
C LYS A 118 -6.98 -9.17 5.59
N LEU A 119 -7.09 -9.19 4.26
CA LEU A 119 -6.27 -8.40 3.35
C LEU A 119 -7.14 -7.43 2.53
N VAL A 120 -6.64 -6.22 2.31
CA VAL A 120 -7.19 -5.28 1.33
C VAL A 120 -6.07 -4.84 0.41
N LEU A 121 -6.19 -5.14 -0.88
CA LEU A 121 -5.15 -4.95 -1.90
C LEU A 121 -5.63 -3.93 -2.94
N LEU A 122 -5.02 -2.74 -2.95
CA LEU A 122 -5.34 -1.67 -3.88
C LEU A 122 -4.27 -1.58 -4.97
N GLY A 123 -4.66 -1.69 -6.24
CA GLY A 123 -3.72 -1.59 -7.36
C GLY A 123 -2.66 -2.69 -7.30
N THR A 124 -3.09 -3.95 -7.31
CA THR A 124 -2.22 -5.13 -7.17
C THR A 124 -1.90 -5.78 -8.51
N SER A 125 -0.73 -6.36 -8.61
CA SER A 125 -0.28 -7.27 -9.65
C SER A 125 0.70 -8.29 -9.06
N ALA A 126 0.59 -9.56 -9.42
CA ALA A 126 1.54 -10.58 -9.02
C ALA A 126 1.74 -11.58 -10.18
N PRO A 127 2.94 -11.58 -10.84
CA PRO A 127 4.09 -10.72 -10.59
C PRO A 127 3.83 -9.24 -10.91
N MET A 128 4.74 -8.34 -10.46
CA MET A 128 4.63 -6.89 -10.68
C MET A 128 5.86 -6.38 -11.44
N PRO A 129 5.95 -6.66 -12.74
CA PRO A 129 7.09 -6.22 -13.56
C PRO A 129 7.09 -4.70 -13.71
N VAL A 130 8.26 -4.10 -13.62
CA VAL A 130 8.50 -2.67 -13.82
C VAL A 130 9.09 -2.44 -15.21
N ALA A 131 8.56 -1.46 -15.94
CA ALA A 131 9.06 -1.12 -17.27
C ALA A 131 10.52 -0.66 -17.18
N ASP A 132 11.37 -1.16 -18.09
CA ASP A 132 12.82 -0.88 -18.11
C ASP A 132 13.12 0.63 -18.12
N VAL A 133 12.35 1.41 -18.88
CA VAL A 133 12.53 2.87 -18.94
C VAL A 133 12.33 3.53 -17.58
N LEU A 134 11.36 3.06 -16.80
CA LEU A 134 11.08 3.57 -15.45
C LEU A 134 12.15 3.10 -14.46
N LEU A 135 12.55 1.83 -14.55
CA LEU A 135 13.58 1.25 -13.67
C LEU A 135 14.93 1.91 -13.87
N ASN A 136 15.34 2.15 -15.13
CA ASN A 136 16.59 2.81 -15.46
C ASN A 136 16.60 4.28 -15.00
N ALA A 137 15.53 5.04 -15.24
CA ALA A 137 15.42 6.40 -14.75
C ALA A 137 15.49 6.47 -13.21
N ALA A 138 14.86 5.52 -12.51
CA ALA A 138 14.92 5.42 -11.05
C ALA A 138 16.34 5.07 -10.57
N GLN A 139 17.07 4.23 -11.28
CA GLN A 139 18.46 3.87 -10.96
C GLN A 139 19.39 5.08 -11.07
N ASP A 140 19.18 5.93 -12.07
CA ASP A 140 19.97 7.13 -12.28
C ASP A 140 19.54 8.30 -11.38
N ASN A 141 18.50 8.11 -10.54
CA ASN A 141 17.85 9.18 -9.77
C ASN A 141 17.34 10.33 -10.67
N ASP A 142 16.96 10.01 -11.90
CA ASP A 142 16.41 10.98 -12.85
C ASP A 142 14.97 11.33 -12.46
N HIS A 143 14.65 12.64 -12.45
CA HIS A 143 13.30 13.14 -12.18
C HIS A 143 12.24 12.56 -13.14
N ALA A 144 12.66 12.13 -14.34
CA ALA A 144 11.78 11.46 -15.29
C ALA A 144 11.10 10.19 -14.70
N ALA A 145 11.72 9.54 -13.70
CA ALA A 145 11.09 8.43 -13.00
C ALA A 145 9.83 8.88 -12.23
N ILE A 146 9.90 10.04 -11.59
CA ILE A 146 8.78 10.65 -10.87
C ILE A 146 7.69 11.06 -11.86
N ASP A 147 8.05 11.75 -12.95
CA ASP A 147 7.11 12.21 -13.97
C ASP A 147 6.32 11.05 -14.60
N MET A 148 7.04 9.98 -14.99
CA MET A 148 6.43 8.78 -15.56
C MET A 148 5.49 8.11 -14.57
N ALA A 149 5.97 7.80 -13.36
CA ALA A 149 5.19 7.11 -12.36
C ALA A 149 3.96 7.93 -11.95
N ASN A 150 4.11 9.24 -11.74
CA ASN A 150 3.01 10.11 -11.38
C ASN A 150 1.96 10.20 -12.51
N THR A 151 2.38 10.37 -13.76
CA THR A 151 1.48 10.44 -14.91
C THR A 151 0.75 9.10 -15.15
N TRP A 152 1.45 7.96 -15.03
CA TRP A 152 0.85 6.64 -15.25
C TRP A 152 -0.07 6.21 -14.10
N SER A 153 0.13 6.78 -12.92
CA SER A 153 -0.68 6.50 -11.73
C SER A 153 -2.03 7.20 -11.70
N HIS A 154 -2.25 8.21 -12.55
CA HIS A 154 -3.47 9.00 -12.48
C HIS A 154 -4.43 8.72 -13.64
N GLY A 155 -5.72 8.65 -13.33
CA GLY A 155 -6.79 8.62 -14.31
C GLY A 155 -6.98 9.97 -15.01
N GLN A 156 -7.67 9.96 -16.15
CA GLN A 156 -7.81 11.14 -17.01
C GLN A 156 -8.41 12.36 -16.29
N ARG A 157 -9.35 12.15 -15.36
CA ARG A 157 -9.94 13.25 -14.57
C ARG A 157 -8.87 13.98 -13.75
N SER A 158 -8.03 13.22 -13.05
CA SER A 158 -6.95 13.78 -12.22
C SER A 158 -5.87 14.46 -13.07
N LEU A 159 -5.52 13.90 -14.24
CA LEU A 159 -4.60 14.53 -15.21
C LEU A 159 -5.14 15.87 -15.74
N LEU A 160 -6.45 16.02 -15.85
CA LEU A 160 -7.11 17.28 -16.24
C LEU A 160 -7.36 18.23 -15.05
N GLY A 161 -6.87 17.90 -13.86
CA GLY A 161 -6.98 18.73 -12.67
C GLY A 161 -8.28 18.59 -11.89
N ALA A 162 -9.16 17.63 -12.25
CA ALA A 162 -10.36 17.35 -11.46
C ALA A 162 -10.01 16.50 -10.23
N SER A 163 -10.65 16.81 -9.10
CA SER A 163 -10.51 16.10 -7.85
C SER A 163 -11.86 16.03 -7.13
N ASP A 164 -12.12 14.93 -6.44
CA ASP A 164 -13.29 14.80 -5.54
C ASP A 164 -13.13 15.68 -4.27
N ASN A 165 -11.90 16.10 -3.97
CA ASN A 165 -11.61 17.03 -2.88
C ASN A 165 -11.45 18.47 -3.45
N PRO A 166 -12.39 19.38 -3.23
CA PRO A 166 -12.30 20.75 -3.77
C PRO A 166 -11.00 21.46 -3.36
N GLY A 167 -10.39 22.16 -4.31
CA GLY A 167 -9.17 22.93 -4.09
C GLY A 167 -7.88 22.12 -4.03
N THR A 168 -7.93 20.81 -4.34
CA THR A 168 -6.74 19.96 -4.42
C THR A 168 -6.49 19.49 -5.85
N SER A 169 -5.23 19.21 -6.17
CA SER A 169 -4.80 18.56 -7.41
C SER A 169 -4.13 17.23 -7.05
N ASN A 170 -4.76 16.11 -7.40
CA ASN A 170 -4.20 14.79 -7.13
C ASN A 170 -2.84 14.61 -7.80
N LEU A 171 -2.72 15.04 -9.07
CA LEU A 171 -1.47 14.96 -9.81
C LEU A 171 -0.34 15.73 -9.12
N HIS A 172 -0.60 16.96 -8.68
CA HIS A 172 0.42 17.77 -8.00
C HIS A 172 0.78 17.27 -6.61
N MET A 173 -0.21 16.75 -5.89
CA MET A 173 0.03 16.12 -4.58
C MET A 173 0.88 14.84 -4.73
N GLY A 174 0.61 14.03 -5.75
CA GLY A 174 1.39 12.84 -6.08
C GLY A 174 2.85 13.19 -6.40
N GLU A 175 3.09 14.17 -7.27
CA GLU A 175 4.42 14.65 -7.61
C GLU A 175 5.20 15.10 -6.36
N ARG A 176 4.60 15.98 -5.54
CA ARG A 176 5.23 16.47 -4.30
C ARG A 176 5.50 15.38 -3.27
N LEU A 177 4.69 14.33 -3.24
CA LEU A 177 4.93 13.17 -2.40
C LEU A 177 6.18 12.42 -2.86
N LEU A 178 6.26 12.13 -4.15
CA LEU A 178 7.38 11.38 -4.74
C LEU A 178 8.71 12.15 -4.68
N GLU A 179 8.70 13.47 -4.84
CA GLU A 179 9.90 14.33 -4.73
C GLU A 179 10.51 14.37 -3.32
N ARG A 180 9.79 13.94 -2.29
CA ARG A 180 10.32 13.90 -0.91
C ARG A 180 11.18 12.69 -0.61
N MET A 181 11.24 11.73 -1.53
CA MET A 181 12.06 10.53 -1.35
C MET A 181 13.55 10.84 -1.31
N GLY A 182 14.27 10.02 -0.54
CA GLY A 182 15.72 9.97 -0.61
C GLY A 182 16.22 9.33 -1.92
N ASN A 183 17.47 9.61 -2.27
CA ASN A 183 18.12 8.95 -3.39
C ASN A 183 18.06 7.43 -3.25
N ASP A 184 18.02 6.72 -4.36
CA ASP A 184 17.98 5.26 -4.50
C ASP A 184 16.73 4.57 -3.92
N VAL A 185 15.84 5.27 -3.21
CA VAL A 185 14.64 4.66 -2.61
C VAL A 185 13.74 4.12 -3.72
N TYR A 186 13.50 4.92 -4.73
CA TYR A 186 12.61 4.55 -5.84
C TYR A 186 13.14 3.35 -6.64
N PHE A 187 14.45 3.34 -6.92
CA PHE A 187 15.09 2.20 -7.56
C PHE A 187 14.98 0.92 -6.72
N LYS A 188 15.19 1.01 -5.41
CA LYS A 188 15.07 -0.15 -4.50
C LYS A 188 13.65 -0.69 -4.45
N ASP A 189 12.65 0.19 -4.39
CA ASP A 189 11.24 -0.19 -4.38
C ASP A 189 10.83 -0.87 -5.68
N PHE A 190 11.20 -0.30 -6.83
CA PHE A 190 10.92 -0.90 -8.13
C PHE A 190 11.69 -2.22 -8.32
N SER A 191 12.91 -2.32 -7.79
CA SER A 191 13.66 -3.58 -7.80
C SER A 191 12.97 -4.64 -6.95
N ALA A 192 12.40 -4.27 -5.79
CA ALA A 192 11.61 -5.18 -4.97
C ALA A 192 10.37 -5.69 -5.71
N CYS A 193 9.64 -4.79 -6.39
CA CYS A 193 8.48 -5.16 -7.21
C CYS A 193 8.86 -6.10 -8.35
N ASN A 194 9.90 -5.74 -9.11
CA ASN A 194 10.35 -6.47 -10.29
C ASN A 194 10.91 -7.85 -9.96
N GLY A 195 11.53 -7.99 -8.78
CA GLY A 195 12.10 -9.25 -8.29
C GLY A 195 11.09 -10.16 -7.57
N PHE A 196 9.82 -9.76 -7.46
CA PHE A 196 8.82 -10.56 -6.75
C PHE A 196 8.42 -11.81 -7.52
N SER A 197 8.56 -12.98 -6.88
CA SER A 197 8.12 -14.27 -7.43
C SER A 197 6.81 -14.72 -6.80
N THR A 198 5.97 -15.37 -7.59
CA THR A 198 4.67 -15.92 -7.15
C THR A 198 4.73 -17.42 -6.82
N GLU A 199 5.90 -18.04 -6.80
CA GLU A 199 6.06 -19.50 -6.69
C GLU A 199 5.55 -20.11 -5.37
N HIS A 200 5.24 -19.29 -4.35
CA HIS A 200 4.88 -19.77 -3.00
C HIS A 200 3.52 -19.22 -2.51
N TYR A 201 2.69 -18.67 -3.39
CA TYR A 201 1.45 -17.99 -3.00
C TYR A 201 0.18 -18.82 -3.20
N ASP A 202 0.33 -20.10 -3.60
CA ASP A 202 -0.75 -21.07 -3.73
C ASP A 202 -1.18 -21.56 -2.35
N GLY A 203 -2.03 -20.85 -1.67
CA GLY A 203 -2.48 -21.31 -0.33
C GLY A 203 -2.87 -20.18 0.61
N ILE A 204 -2.92 -18.95 0.12
CA ILE A 204 -3.46 -17.85 0.93
C ILE A 204 -4.97 -18.05 1.05
N HIS A 205 -5.41 -18.38 2.27
CA HIS A 205 -6.82 -18.55 2.63
C HIS A 205 -7.43 -17.29 3.23
N THR A 206 -6.61 -16.31 3.57
CA THR A 206 -7.02 -15.07 4.22
C THR A 206 -8.04 -14.34 3.35
N PRO A 207 -9.24 -14.02 3.88
CA PRO A 207 -10.23 -13.23 3.18
C PRO A 207 -9.62 -11.95 2.61
N THR A 208 -9.80 -11.72 1.32
CA THR A 208 -9.10 -10.64 0.60
C THR A 208 -10.07 -9.81 -0.23
N LEU A 209 -10.05 -8.49 -0.03
CA LEU A 209 -10.67 -7.52 -0.93
C LEU A 209 -9.61 -6.96 -1.89
N ILE A 210 -9.88 -7.01 -3.18
CA ILE A 210 -9.04 -6.42 -4.23
C ILE A 210 -9.79 -5.25 -4.85
N ILE A 211 -9.13 -4.09 -4.93
CA ILE A 211 -9.68 -2.88 -5.54
C ILE A 211 -8.79 -2.49 -6.71
N THR A 212 -9.38 -2.29 -7.90
CA THR A 212 -8.68 -1.91 -9.13
C THR A 212 -9.32 -0.68 -9.75
N GLY A 213 -8.51 0.16 -10.42
CA GLY A 213 -8.97 1.29 -11.22
C GLY A 213 -8.94 0.96 -12.71
N ASP A 214 -9.99 1.30 -13.46
CA ASP A 214 -10.08 1.00 -14.90
C ASP A 214 -9.07 1.77 -15.76
N GLN A 215 -8.51 2.87 -15.23
CA GLN A 215 -7.51 3.70 -15.89
C GLN A 215 -6.10 3.54 -15.29
N ASP A 216 -5.91 2.55 -14.42
CA ASP A 216 -4.62 2.22 -13.82
C ASP A 216 -3.65 1.66 -14.89
N LYS A 217 -2.57 2.40 -15.16
CA LYS A 217 -1.53 2.02 -16.12
C LYS A 217 -0.32 1.36 -15.45
N MET A 218 -0.22 1.47 -14.11
CA MET A 218 0.83 0.84 -13.32
C MET A 218 0.52 -0.64 -13.07
N THR A 219 -0.70 -0.92 -12.59
CA THR A 219 -1.23 -2.27 -12.38
C THR A 219 -2.61 -2.39 -13.02
N PRO A 220 -2.68 -2.69 -14.33
CA PRO A 220 -3.95 -2.71 -15.05
C PRO A 220 -4.98 -3.65 -14.42
N PRO A 221 -6.30 -3.39 -14.52
CA PRO A 221 -7.38 -4.15 -13.85
C PRO A 221 -7.29 -5.67 -14.04
N ARG A 222 -6.82 -6.10 -15.24
CA ARG A 222 -6.59 -7.53 -15.53
C ARG A 222 -5.60 -8.19 -14.58
N ALA A 223 -4.61 -7.44 -14.09
CA ALA A 223 -3.62 -7.98 -13.15
C ALA A 223 -4.25 -8.23 -11.77
N GLY A 224 -5.07 -7.29 -11.27
CA GLY A 224 -5.83 -7.50 -10.04
C GLY A 224 -6.84 -8.66 -10.16
N THR A 225 -7.48 -8.83 -11.33
CA THR A 225 -8.34 -9.99 -11.62
C THR A 225 -7.55 -11.29 -11.58
N ALA A 226 -6.32 -11.30 -12.12
CA ALA A 226 -5.46 -12.48 -12.05
C ALA A 226 -5.09 -12.83 -10.61
N VAL A 227 -4.74 -11.83 -9.79
CA VAL A 227 -4.48 -12.04 -8.35
C VAL A 227 -5.72 -12.59 -7.65
N ALA A 228 -6.92 -12.08 -7.94
CA ALA A 228 -8.16 -12.62 -7.40
C ALA A 228 -8.36 -14.11 -7.73
N GLY A 229 -7.99 -14.52 -8.94
CA GLY A 229 -8.06 -15.92 -9.37
C GLY A 229 -7.04 -16.85 -8.70
N MET A 230 -5.98 -16.31 -8.11
CA MET A 230 -4.97 -17.07 -7.35
C MET A 230 -5.37 -17.29 -5.88
N LEU A 231 -6.27 -16.46 -5.35
CA LEU A 231 -6.67 -16.48 -3.94
C LEU A 231 -7.96 -17.28 -3.75
N MET A 232 -8.01 -18.11 -2.71
CA MET A 232 -9.16 -18.97 -2.46
C MET A 232 -10.40 -18.22 -1.96
N ASN A 233 -10.22 -17.09 -1.29
CA ASN A 233 -11.31 -16.30 -0.72
C ASN A 233 -11.09 -14.82 -1.06
N SER A 234 -11.53 -14.40 -2.25
CA SER A 234 -11.33 -13.05 -2.73
C SER A 234 -12.62 -12.38 -3.20
N GLN A 235 -12.73 -11.08 -2.99
CA GLN A 235 -13.74 -10.19 -3.54
C GLN A 235 -13.04 -9.15 -4.43
N LEU A 236 -13.59 -8.86 -5.59
CA LEU A 236 -13.02 -7.92 -6.55
C LEU A 236 -13.95 -6.73 -6.76
N MET A 237 -13.41 -5.53 -6.62
CA MET A 237 -14.10 -4.27 -6.93
C MET A 237 -13.36 -3.50 -8.01
N HIS A 238 -14.11 -3.00 -9.00
CA HIS A 238 -13.58 -2.14 -10.06
C HIS A 238 -14.10 -0.71 -9.90
N LEU A 239 -13.19 0.25 -9.85
CA LEU A 239 -13.50 1.68 -9.83
C LEU A 239 -13.46 2.25 -11.25
N GLN A 240 -14.55 2.88 -11.67
CA GLN A 240 -14.65 3.50 -12.99
C GLN A 240 -14.04 4.91 -13.00
N GLY A 241 -13.28 5.25 -14.05
CA GLY A 241 -12.61 6.53 -14.19
C GLY A 241 -11.48 6.76 -13.20
N CYS A 242 -10.90 5.71 -12.65
CA CYS A 242 -9.91 5.74 -11.58
C CYS A 242 -8.56 5.19 -12.04
N GLY A 243 -7.48 5.86 -11.68
CA GLY A 243 -6.12 5.40 -11.91
C GLY A 243 -5.58 4.54 -10.76
N HIS A 244 -4.27 4.53 -10.61
CA HIS A 244 -3.55 3.74 -9.62
C HIS A 244 -3.66 4.32 -8.19
N LEU A 245 -3.70 5.66 -8.05
CA LEU A 245 -3.80 6.33 -6.75
C LEU A 245 -5.26 6.43 -6.28
N MET A 246 -5.96 5.31 -6.30
CA MET A 246 -7.40 5.23 -6.05
C MET A 246 -7.81 5.76 -4.68
N MET A 247 -6.95 5.64 -3.65
CA MET A 247 -7.20 6.20 -2.32
C MET A 247 -7.25 7.73 -2.29
N SER A 248 -6.69 8.39 -3.31
CA SER A 248 -6.69 9.85 -3.49
C SER A 248 -7.68 10.29 -4.56
N GLU A 249 -7.86 9.49 -5.62
CA GLU A 249 -8.73 9.83 -6.75
C GLU A 249 -10.21 9.60 -6.44
N GLN A 250 -10.52 8.51 -5.72
CA GLN A 250 -11.89 8.15 -5.33
C GLN A 250 -11.94 7.70 -3.86
N PRO A 251 -11.56 8.57 -2.91
CA PRO A 251 -11.37 8.23 -1.51
C PRO A 251 -12.62 7.66 -0.85
N ASN A 252 -13.80 8.16 -1.21
CA ASN A 252 -15.06 7.72 -0.61
C ASN A 252 -15.44 6.30 -1.06
N GLN A 253 -15.33 5.99 -2.36
CA GLN A 253 -15.64 4.65 -2.87
C GLN A 253 -14.68 3.60 -2.31
N VAL A 254 -13.37 3.94 -2.21
CA VAL A 254 -12.38 3.10 -1.56
C VAL A 254 -12.74 2.88 -0.10
N LEU A 255 -13.10 3.93 0.63
CA LEU A 255 -13.43 3.86 2.04
C LEU A 255 -14.70 3.03 2.30
N ASP A 256 -15.74 3.20 1.49
CA ASP A 256 -16.99 2.45 1.60
C ASP A 256 -16.74 0.94 1.38
N ALA A 257 -15.97 0.56 0.35
CA ALA A 257 -15.61 -0.82 0.09
C ALA A 257 -14.79 -1.43 1.22
N MET A 258 -13.77 -0.71 1.69
CA MET A 258 -12.94 -1.16 2.81
C MET A 258 -13.76 -1.32 4.08
N SER A 259 -14.61 -0.34 4.40
CA SER A 259 -15.44 -0.37 5.61
C SER A 259 -16.40 -1.55 5.60
N ALA A 260 -17.10 -1.77 4.49
CA ALA A 260 -18.00 -2.92 4.34
C ALA A 260 -17.28 -4.25 4.52
N PHE A 261 -16.09 -4.41 3.92
CA PHE A 261 -15.31 -5.64 4.01
C PHE A 261 -14.68 -5.87 5.39
N VAL A 262 -14.13 -4.83 5.99
CA VAL A 262 -13.45 -4.94 7.29
C VAL A 262 -14.43 -5.24 8.43
N GLN A 263 -15.66 -4.71 8.34
CA GLN A 263 -16.71 -4.90 9.35
C GLN A 263 -17.50 -6.21 9.18
N ALA A 264 -17.46 -6.85 8.02
CA ALA A 264 -18.08 -8.16 7.79
C ALA A 264 -17.33 -9.29 8.53
#